data_8d0014c37fcc57173822c67818c37bd0
#
_entry.id   8d0014c37fcc57173822c67818c37bd0
#
_cell.length_a   1.000
_cell.length_b   1.000
_cell.length_c   1.000
_cell.angle_alpha   90.00
_cell.angle_beta   90.00
_cell.angle_gamma   90.00
#
_symmetry.space_group_name_H-M   'P 1'
#
loop_
_entity.id
_entity.type
_entity.pdbx_description
1 polymer ?
#
loop_
_entity_poly.entity_id
_entity_poly.type
_entity_poly.pdbx_seq_one_letter_code
_entity_poly.pdbx_strand_id
1 'polypeptide(L)'
;LDHMFDPTVTYEDVAWIKKQWPGKLVVKGVQTVADAKALAGLGVDAISLSNHGGRQLDRAPIPFHVLPEVVKQVGKDLEVHVDTGIMSGADVVACVAQGARFTQVGRAYLYGLMAGGAEGVDRMFQIVTEQMTRTMRLLGDDRCQMPMLDQA
;
A
#
# COMPACT_ATOMS: atom_id res chain seq x y z
N LEU A 1 9.74 -4.70 24.68
CA LEU A 1 8.90 -4.35 23.51
C LEU A 1 7.42 -4.19 23.89
N ASP A 2 6.93 -4.93 24.89
CA ASP A 2 5.51 -4.95 25.27
C ASP A 2 4.95 -3.59 25.76
N HIS A 3 5.82 -2.65 26.15
CA HIS A 3 5.43 -1.30 26.55
C HIS A 3 5.44 -0.27 25.40
N MET A 4 5.80 -0.67 24.18
CA MET A 4 5.87 0.23 23.03
C MET A 4 4.65 0.12 22.09
N PHE A 5 3.82 -0.89 22.28
CA PHE A 5 2.65 -1.14 21.46
C PHE A 5 1.39 -1.10 22.31
N ASP A 6 0.44 -0.30 21.91
CA ASP A 6 -0.89 -0.30 22.49
C ASP A 6 -1.82 -1.17 21.62
N PRO A 7 -2.23 -2.35 22.09
CA PRO A 7 -3.13 -3.23 21.35
C PRO A 7 -4.60 -2.84 21.49
N THR A 8 -4.92 -1.76 22.20
CA THR A 8 -6.29 -1.36 22.52
C THR A 8 -6.83 -0.26 21.61
N VAL A 9 -6.08 0.12 20.56
CA VAL A 9 -6.51 1.15 19.60
C VAL A 9 -7.81 0.73 18.89
N THR A 10 -8.81 1.62 18.93
CA THR A 10 -10.14 1.42 18.39
C THR A 10 -10.46 2.38 17.25
N TYR A 11 -11.62 2.21 16.61
CA TYR A 11 -12.11 3.17 15.60
C TYR A 11 -12.44 4.54 16.20
N GLU A 12 -12.85 4.58 17.47
CA GLU A 12 -13.09 5.81 18.22
C GLU A 12 -11.82 6.61 18.38
N ASP A 13 -10.67 5.95 18.60
CA ASP A 13 -9.37 6.60 18.67
C ASP A 13 -8.96 7.19 17.31
N VAL A 14 -9.20 6.47 16.24
CA VAL A 14 -8.98 6.99 14.87
C VAL A 14 -9.86 8.21 14.60
N ALA A 15 -11.13 8.16 14.98
CA ALA A 15 -12.05 9.29 14.85
C ALA A 15 -11.59 10.49 15.67
N TRP A 16 -11.10 10.25 16.89
CA TRP A 16 -10.53 11.28 17.74
C TRP A 16 -9.29 11.92 17.11
N ILE A 17 -8.34 11.11 16.61
CA ILE A 17 -7.14 11.61 15.89
C ILE A 17 -7.54 12.46 14.70
N LYS A 18 -8.48 11.96 13.86
CA LYS A 18 -8.95 12.70 12.69
C LYS A 18 -9.53 14.06 13.06
N LYS A 19 -10.20 14.16 14.20
CA LYS A 19 -10.78 15.41 14.69
C LYS A 19 -9.71 16.38 15.22
N GLN A 20 -8.61 15.87 15.80
CA GLN A 20 -7.53 16.69 16.35
C GLN A 20 -6.51 17.10 15.26
N TRP A 21 -6.31 16.25 14.25
CA TRP A 21 -5.30 16.46 13.22
C TRP A 21 -5.87 17.21 12.02
N PRO A 22 -5.42 18.44 11.73
CA PRO A 22 -5.96 19.25 10.63
C PRO A 22 -5.48 18.81 9.24
N GLY A 23 -4.48 17.93 9.17
CA GLY A 23 -3.89 17.44 7.94
C GLY A 23 -4.55 16.15 7.43
N LYS A 24 -3.90 15.53 6.46
CA LYS A 24 -4.29 14.23 5.92
C LYS A 24 -3.96 13.10 6.90
N LEU A 25 -4.90 12.17 7.06
CA LEU A 25 -4.73 10.99 7.90
C LEU A 25 -4.70 9.73 7.04
N VAL A 26 -3.63 8.96 7.16
CA VAL A 26 -3.47 7.65 6.53
C VAL A 26 -3.45 6.57 7.61
N VAL A 27 -4.35 5.60 7.51
CA VAL A 27 -4.36 4.44 8.42
C VAL A 27 -3.69 3.26 7.73
N LYS A 28 -2.61 2.77 8.34
CA LYS A 28 -1.80 1.64 7.83
C LYS A 28 -2.09 0.35 8.58
N GLY A 29 -1.95 -0.79 7.89
CA GLY A 29 -2.17 -2.11 8.49
C GLY A 29 -3.56 -2.67 8.21
N VAL A 30 -4.31 -2.04 7.32
CA VAL A 30 -5.64 -2.50 6.92
C VAL A 30 -5.52 -3.80 6.12
N GLN A 31 -6.30 -4.81 6.50
CA GLN A 31 -6.21 -6.15 5.92
C GLN A 31 -7.56 -6.71 5.46
N THR A 32 -8.65 -6.04 5.79
CA THR A 32 -10.01 -6.50 5.44
C THR A 32 -10.83 -5.40 4.76
N VAL A 33 -11.80 -5.82 3.95
CA VAL A 33 -12.78 -4.91 3.34
C VAL A 33 -13.67 -4.27 4.42
N ALA A 34 -13.94 -4.98 5.50
CA ALA A 34 -14.76 -4.47 6.60
C ALA A 34 -14.07 -3.28 7.28
N ASP A 35 -12.79 -3.41 7.61
CA ASP A 35 -12.00 -2.32 8.20
C ASP A 35 -11.89 -1.14 7.24
N ALA A 36 -11.66 -1.40 5.94
CA ALA A 36 -11.60 -0.35 4.93
C ALA A 36 -12.89 0.47 4.87
N LYS A 37 -14.06 -0.18 4.93
CA LYS A 37 -15.36 0.49 4.97
C LYS A 37 -15.57 1.29 6.26
N ALA A 38 -15.20 0.72 7.40
CA ALA A 38 -15.31 1.41 8.68
C ALA A 38 -14.47 2.70 8.67
N LEU A 39 -13.23 2.61 8.21
CA LEU A 39 -12.32 3.76 8.11
C LEU A 39 -12.79 4.81 7.10
N ALA A 40 -13.35 4.39 5.97
CA ALA A 40 -13.97 5.32 5.01
C ALA A 40 -15.12 6.09 5.67
N GLY A 41 -15.96 5.41 6.46
CA GLY A 41 -17.03 6.04 7.24
C GLY A 41 -16.56 7.05 8.28
N LEU A 42 -15.31 6.96 8.75
CA LEU A 42 -14.69 7.93 9.66
C LEU A 42 -14.04 9.12 8.92
N GLY A 43 -14.04 9.11 7.59
CA GLY A 43 -13.51 10.19 6.77
C GLY A 43 -11.98 10.27 6.78
N VAL A 44 -11.25 9.15 6.97
CA VAL A 44 -9.80 9.12 6.77
C VAL A 44 -9.49 9.39 5.29
N ASP A 45 -8.34 10.00 5.02
CA ASP A 45 -8.00 10.43 3.66
C ASP A 45 -7.43 9.29 2.80
N ALA A 46 -6.76 8.35 3.45
CA ALA A 46 -6.23 7.16 2.79
C ALA A 46 -6.10 5.98 3.76
N ILE A 47 -6.08 4.79 3.20
CA ILE A 47 -5.68 3.57 3.90
C ILE A 47 -4.50 2.93 3.19
N SER A 48 -3.62 2.25 3.95
CA SER A 48 -2.58 1.41 3.39
C SER A 48 -2.87 -0.04 3.71
N LEU A 49 -3.18 -0.81 2.67
CA LEU A 49 -3.31 -2.26 2.76
C LEU A 49 -1.94 -2.85 3.07
N SER A 50 -1.82 -3.51 4.20
CA SER A 50 -0.54 -3.95 4.72
C SER A 50 -0.69 -5.10 5.70
N ASN A 51 0.12 -6.15 5.53
CA ASN A 51 0.33 -7.17 6.56
C ASN A 51 1.70 -7.01 7.25
N HIS A 52 2.30 -5.82 7.15
CA HIS A 52 3.63 -5.49 7.71
C HIS A 52 4.75 -6.43 7.23
N GLY A 53 4.64 -6.97 6.00
CA GLY A 53 5.60 -7.94 5.47
C GLY A 53 5.57 -9.32 6.16
N GLY A 54 4.44 -9.68 6.75
CA GLY A 54 4.26 -10.92 7.50
C GLY A 54 4.96 -10.92 8.87
N ARG A 55 5.36 -9.75 9.38
CA ARG A 55 6.16 -9.65 10.62
C ARG A 55 5.32 -9.63 11.90
N GLN A 56 4.04 -9.26 11.80
CA GLN A 56 3.16 -9.11 12.97
C GLN A 56 2.25 -10.33 13.15
N LEU A 57 1.51 -10.67 12.11
CA LEU A 57 0.57 -11.79 12.13
C LEU A 57 0.95 -12.78 11.03
N ASP A 58 1.17 -14.03 11.43
CA ASP A 58 1.41 -15.11 10.47
C ASP A 58 0.12 -15.43 9.70
N ARG A 59 0.26 -15.79 8.43
CA ARG A 59 -0.86 -16.12 7.53
C ARG A 59 -1.89 -14.99 7.35
N ALA A 60 -1.48 -13.74 7.59
CA ALA A 60 -2.31 -12.58 7.28
C ALA A 60 -2.60 -12.49 5.76
N PRO A 61 -3.74 -11.92 5.35
CA PRO A 61 -4.06 -11.73 3.93
C PRO A 61 -2.93 -11.02 3.16
N ILE A 62 -2.75 -11.43 1.91
CA ILE A 62 -1.81 -10.75 1.00
C ILE A 62 -2.48 -9.47 0.49
N PRO A 63 -1.93 -8.28 0.75
CA PRO A 63 -2.54 -7.00 0.38
C PRO A 63 -2.95 -6.90 -1.09
N PHE A 64 -2.13 -7.40 -2.00
CA PHE A 64 -2.42 -7.41 -3.43
C PHE A 64 -3.71 -8.17 -3.79
N HIS A 65 -4.01 -9.27 -3.10
CA HIS A 65 -5.22 -10.06 -3.37
C HIS A 65 -6.50 -9.40 -2.81
N VAL A 66 -6.37 -8.57 -1.79
CA VAL A 66 -7.50 -7.84 -1.18
C VAL A 66 -7.76 -6.52 -1.91
N LEU A 67 -6.74 -5.98 -2.58
CA LEU A 67 -6.77 -4.67 -3.22
C LEU A 67 -7.96 -4.44 -4.16
N PRO A 68 -8.27 -5.32 -5.14
CA PRO A 68 -9.35 -5.04 -6.09
C PRO A 68 -10.70 -4.85 -5.43
N GLU A 69 -11.03 -5.71 -4.45
CA GLU A 69 -12.31 -5.61 -3.75
C GLU A 69 -12.37 -4.37 -2.84
N VAL A 70 -11.27 -4.02 -2.19
CA VAL A 70 -11.20 -2.79 -1.38
C VAL A 70 -11.38 -1.56 -2.27
N VAL A 71 -10.68 -1.46 -3.40
CA VAL A 71 -10.81 -0.34 -4.35
C VAL A 71 -12.25 -0.23 -4.85
N LYS A 72 -12.89 -1.34 -5.20
CA LYS A 72 -14.29 -1.38 -5.64
C LYS A 72 -15.24 -0.82 -4.58
N GLN A 73 -14.98 -1.08 -3.30
CA GLN A 73 -15.87 -0.72 -2.20
C GLN A 73 -15.66 0.69 -1.66
N VAL A 74 -14.41 1.17 -1.61
CA VAL A 74 -14.08 2.45 -0.95
C VAL A 74 -13.19 3.38 -1.78
N GLY A 75 -12.71 2.98 -2.94
CA GLY A 75 -11.78 3.76 -3.76
C GLY A 75 -12.33 5.09 -4.31
N LYS A 76 -13.63 5.34 -4.17
CA LYS A 76 -14.26 6.64 -4.48
C LYS A 76 -14.27 7.59 -3.28
N ASP A 77 -14.13 7.05 -2.06
CA ASP A 77 -14.29 7.79 -0.82
C ASP A 77 -12.93 8.16 -0.20
N LEU A 78 -11.89 7.35 -0.46
CA LEU A 78 -10.53 7.55 0.07
C LEU A 78 -9.48 6.97 -0.89
N GLU A 79 -8.22 7.36 -0.70
CA GLU A 79 -7.11 6.75 -1.44
C GLU A 79 -6.75 5.38 -0.85
N VAL A 80 -6.53 4.40 -1.74
CA VAL A 80 -6.05 3.07 -1.35
C VAL A 80 -4.57 2.95 -1.71
N HIS A 81 -3.73 2.81 -0.70
CA HIS A 81 -2.30 2.55 -0.83
C HIS A 81 -2.01 1.06 -0.56
N VAL A 82 -0.89 0.58 -1.07
CA VAL A 82 -0.43 -0.79 -0.83
C VAL A 82 1.01 -0.78 -0.38
N ASP A 83 1.30 -1.48 0.68
CA ASP A 83 2.65 -1.92 1.00
C ASP A 83 2.70 -3.46 1.08
N THR A 84 3.83 -4.01 1.33
CA THR A 84 4.08 -5.46 1.38
C THR A 84 4.20 -6.11 -0.01
N GLY A 85 5.34 -6.70 -0.22
CA GLY A 85 5.63 -7.45 -1.44
C GLY A 85 6.10 -6.58 -2.61
N ILE A 86 6.18 -5.28 -2.47
CA ILE A 86 6.68 -4.37 -3.51
C ILE A 86 8.21 -4.47 -3.56
N MET A 87 8.71 -5.26 -4.49
CA MET A 87 10.15 -5.55 -4.66
C MET A 87 10.67 -5.18 -6.04
N SER A 88 9.79 -4.88 -7.00
CA SER A 88 10.12 -4.58 -8.39
C SER A 88 9.21 -3.51 -8.97
N GLY A 89 9.60 -2.95 -10.11
CA GLY A 89 8.74 -2.02 -10.86
C GLY A 89 7.48 -2.70 -11.41
N ALA A 90 7.52 -3.99 -11.68
CA ALA A 90 6.34 -4.74 -12.11
C ALA A 90 5.28 -4.83 -11.00
N ASP A 91 5.71 -4.99 -9.73
CA ASP A 91 4.78 -5.00 -8.59
C ASP A 91 4.07 -3.65 -8.44
N VAL A 92 4.80 -2.54 -8.63
CA VAL A 92 4.23 -1.19 -8.61
C VAL A 92 3.17 -1.04 -9.69
N VAL A 93 3.50 -1.40 -10.94
CA VAL A 93 2.58 -1.31 -12.09
C VAL A 93 1.34 -2.17 -11.85
N ALA A 94 1.51 -3.40 -11.35
CA ALA A 94 0.40 -4.30 -11.05
C ALA A 94 -0.54 -3.73 -9.98
N CYS A 95 0.00 -3.16 -8.90
CA CYS A 95 -0.84 -2.54 -7.85
C CYS A 95 -1.61 -1.32 -8.38
N VAL A 96 -0.96 -0.45 -9.14
CA VAL A 96 -1.60 0.74 -9.72
C VAL A 96 -2.68 0.33 -10.73
N ALA A 97 -2.42 -0.68 -11.57
CA ALA A 97 -3.40 -1.23 -12.50
C ALA A 97 -4.64 -1.80 -11.79
N GLN A 98 -4.49 -2.31 -10.57
CA GLN A 98 -5.58 -2.77 -9.71
C GLN A 98 -6.27 -1.64 -8.92
N GLY A 99 -5.88 -0.39 -9.15
CA GLY A 99 -6.51 0.80 -8.57
C GLY A 99 -5.86 1.35 -7.31
N ALA A 100 -4.68 0.87 -6.93
CA ALA A 100 -3.90 1.51 -5.87
C ALA A 100 -3.47 2.92 -6.32
N ARG A 101 -3.65 3.90 -5.43
CA ARG A 101 -3.20 5.28 -5.68
C ARG A 101 -1.72 5.45 -5.40
N PHE A 102 -1.17 4.65 -4.51
CA PHE A 102 0.22 4.74 -4.08
C PHE A 102 0.75 3.38 -3.62
N THR A 103 2.05 3.15 -3.81
CA THR A 103 2.73 1.96 -3.29
C THR A 103 3.88 2.37 -2.38
N GLN A 104 4.15 1.56 -1.36
CA GLN A 104 5.21 1.79 -0.39
C GLN A 104 6.20 0.62 -0.41
N VAL A 105 7.48 0.93 -0.37
CA VAL A 105 8.56 -0.06 -0.33
C VAL A 105 9.17 -0.13 1.07
N GLY A 106 9.49 -1.34 1.52
CA GLY A 106 10.18 -1.59 2.78
C GLY A 106 11.52 -2.27 2.52
N ARG A 107 11.53 -3.58 2.39
CA ARG A 107 12.77 -4.37 2.25
C ARG A 107 13.63 -3.99 1.03
N ALA A 108 13.01 -3.57 -0.07
CA ALA A 108 13.76 -3.21 -1.27
C ALA A 108 14.77 -2.08 -0.99
N TYR A 109 14.34 -0.98 -0.34
CA TYR A 109 15.27 0.09 -0.03
C TYR A 109 16.30 -0.30 1.04
N LEU A 110 15.92 -1.17 2.00
CA LEU A 110 16.86 -1.67 3.01
C LEU A 110 17.98 -2.50 2.38
N TYR A 111 17.69 -3.30 1.37
CA TYR A 111 18.72 -4.03 0.63
C TYR A 111 19.66 -3.08 -0.11
N GLY A 112 19.13 -2.03 -0.74
CA GLY A 112 19.93 -0.96 -1.31
C GLY A 112 20.84 -0.29 -0.28
N LEU A 113 20.26 0.07 0.87
CA LEU A 113 21.00 0.70 1.98
C LEU A 113 22.15 -0.20 2.48
N MET A 114 21.89 -1.49 2.68
CA MET A 114 22.91 -2.45 3.12
C MET A 114 24.00 -2.67 2.08
N ALA A 115 23.68 -2.60 0.79
CA ALA A 115 24.62 -2.83 -0.29
C ALA A 115 25.55 -1.63 -0.57
N GLY A 116 25.07 -0.39 -0.38
CA GLY A 116 25.84 0.79 -0.78
C GLY A 116 25.41 2.10 -0.12
N GLY A 117 24.83 2.06 1.08
CA GLY A 117 24.42 3.28 1.78
C GLY A 117 23.39 4.08 0.98
N ALA A 118 23.51 5.40 0.98
CA ALA A 118 22.61 6.29 0.25
C ALA A 118 22.61 6.02 -1.27
N GLU A 119 23.80 5.83 -1.85
CA GLU A 119 23.93 5.51 -3.28
C GLU A 119 23.24 4.18 -3.65
N GLY A 120 23.28 3.20 -2.75
CA GLY A 120 22.57 1.93 -2.91
C GLY A 120 21.05 2.11 -2.90
N VAL A 121 20.51 3.01 -2.08
CA VAL A 121 19.10 3.37 -2.09
C VAL A 121 18.71 4.04 -3.39
N ASP A 122 19.50 5.01 -3.86
CA ASP A 122 19.28 5.69 -5.15
C ASP A 122 19.30 4.70 -6.31
N ARG A 123 20.26 3.76 -6.29
CA ARG A 123 20.34 2.72 -7.31
C ARG A 123 19.11 1.79 -7.29
N MET A 124 18.62 1.44 -6.13
CA MET A 124 17.40 0.65 -6.00
C MET A 124 16.20 1.37 -6.65
N PHE A 125 16.02 2.66 -6.38
CA PHE A 125 14.93 3.43 -7.00
C PHE A 125 15.10 3.56 -8.51
N GLN A 126 16.30 3.72 -9.01
CA GLN A 126 16.59 3.69 -10.46
C GLN A 126 16.15 2.36 -11.09
N ILE A 127 16.54 1.22 -10.48
CA ILE A 127 16.18 -0.11 -10.96
C ILE A 127 14.65 -0.27 -11.00
N VAL A 128 13.95 0.08 -9.94
CA VAL A 128 12.49 0.00 -9.88
C VAL A 128 11.86 0.87 -10.97
N THR A 129 12.33 2.09 -11.16
CA THR A 129 11.84 3.01 -12.19
C THR A 129 12.06 2.47 -13.62
N GLU A 130 13.24 1.92 -13.89
CA GLU A 130 13.56 1.28 -15.18
C GLU A 130 12.63 0.07 -15.45
N GLN A 131 12.38 -0.74 -14.41
CA GLN A 131 11.47 -1.89 -14.49
C GLN A 131 10.02 -1.46 -14.72
N MET A 132 9.55 -0.41 -14.02
CA MET A 132 8.22 0.17 -14.26
C MET A 132 8.07 0.59 -15.72
N THR A 133 9.03 1.39 -16.23
CA THR A 133 9.00 1.90 -17.59
C THR A 133 8.99 0.74 -18.63
N ARG A 134 9.79 -0.28 -18.39
CA ARG A 134 9.83 -1.48 -19.27
C ARG A 134 8.50 -2.23 -19.24
N THR A 135 7.95 -2.45 -18.05
CA THR A 135 6.67 -3.16 -17.89
C THR A 135 5.55 -2.40 -18.60
N MET A 136 5.45 -1.09 -18.39
CA MET A 136 4.44 -0.26 -19.07
C MET A 136 4.56 -0.31 -20.59
N ARG A 137 5.79 -0.24 -21.13
CA ARG A 137 6.03 -0.36 -22.57
C ARG A 137 5.59 -1.72 -23.13
N LEU A 138 5.87 -2.80 -22.39
CA LEU A 138 5.44 -4.15 -22.79
C LEU A 138 3.92 -4.33 -22.78
N LEU A 139 3.23 -3.60 -21.90
CA LEU A 139 1.77 -3.59 -21.81
C LEU A 139 1.12 -2.65 -22.84
N GLY A 140 1.90 -1.81 -23.52
CA GLY A 140 1.37 -0.79 -24.42
C GLY A 140 0.63 0.34 -23.71
N ASP A 141 0.91 0.53 -22.41
CA ASP A 141 0.25 1.52 -21.56
C ASP A 141 1.28 2.55 -21.05
N ASP A 142 1.07 3.80 -21.36
CA ASP A 142 1.90 4.92 -20.90
C ASP A 142 1.41 5.57 -19.59
N ARG A 143 0.23 5.15 -19.09
CA ARG A 143 -0.46 5.78 -17.96
C ARG A 143 -0.83 4.83 -16.82
N CYS A 144 -0.41 3.57 -16.85
CA CYS A 144 -0.85 2.52 -15.91
C CYS A 144 -2.38 2.37 -15.79
N GLN A 145 -3.10 2.62 -16.88
CA GLN A 145 -4.56 2.50 -16.94
C GLN A 145 -4.98 1.14 -17.51
N MET A 146 -4.39 0.07 -17.02
CA MET A 146 -4.82 -1.27 -17.43
C MET A 146 -6.29 -1.49 -17.04
N PRO A 147 -7.13 -1.98 -17.97
CA PRO A 147 -8.43 -2.50 -17.57
C PRO A 147 -8.20 -3.65 -16.57
N MET A 148 -8.97 -3.66 -15.50
CA MET A 148 -9.01 -4.80 -14.59
C MET A 148 -9.17 -6.05 -15.46
N LEU A 149 -8.22 -6.97 -15.39
CA LEU A 149 -8.40 -8.28 -16.00
C LEU A 149 -9.62 -8.90 -15.31
N ASP A 150 -10.71 -9.02 -16.06
CA ASP A 150 -11.86 -9.79 -15.60
C ASP A 150 -11.33 -11.17 -15.19
N GLN A 151 -11.44 -11.46 -13.91
CA GLN A 151 -11.11 -12.78 -13.41
C GLN A 151 -12.18 -13.74 -13.95
N ALA A 152 -11.82 -14.35 -15.07
CA ALA A 152 -12.58 -15.44 -15.63
C ALA A 152 -12.42 -16.71 -14.76
#